data_8c9df9d50571c42fe423842f611c95b2
#
_entry.id   8c9df9d50571c42fe423842f611c95b2
#
_cell.length_a   1.000
_cell.length_b   1.000
_cell.length_c   1.000
_cell.angle_alpha   90.00
_cell.angle_beta   90.00
_cell.angle_gamma   90.00
#
_symmetry.space_group_name_H-M   'P 1'
#
loop_
_entity.id
_entity.type
_entity.pdbx_description
1 polymer ?
#
loop_
_entity_poly.entity_id
_entity_poly.type
_entity_poly.pdbx_seq_one_letter_code
_entity_poly.pdbx_strand_id
1 'polypeptide(L)'
;MKYLFYLIFPLLIFAQDPSFHEPWKLEGAGERIEKYRKTNTILNFNFPTDIKKKNGKLKIKLINHDFKFGVGFTQLRKMRGNMFDLYLERFKEAFNYATVGMYWVLTDERSSRKQIDKYYDDIIKWSIKNNVRLKGHPLMWHEGMPDWVRYSKDLDELEVAMKTHMRRLIETYPEINDWDVYNEPVGPFKPHIPYSAIQDWINYKGGIYPAMVEIYQFVNSVNPDKNYSNNHYHAKDPEYFKINEYYVQKNLNFSSIGMQAHMQSNDNVMTESQVWDQIEDYAVLGKNIQFTEITVTSSKRFNNWKDHQEFLAKRDESLRNGKEMDLPSLPEYEDFQASYLKDFYTLVFSHPSVSSITFWNLTDKNAWRGHAGGLLYKDLSPKKS
;
A
#
# COMPACT_ATOMS: atom_id res chain seq x y z
N MET A 1 5.03 7.48 68.48
CA MET A 1 4.66 6.63 67.34
C MET A 1 3.75 7.46 66.42
N LYS A 2 4.32 7.94 65.29
CA LYS A 2 3.55 8.67 64.24
C LYS A 2 3.17 7.66 63.15
N TYR A 3 1.90 7.37 62.98
CA TYR A 3 1.40 6.54 61.91
C TYR A 3 1.30 7.44 60.65
N LEU A 4 2.09 7.10 59.61
CA LEU A 4 2.01 7.71 58.28
C LEU A 4 1.02 6.88 57.47
N PHE A 5 -0.18 7.41 57.22
CA PHE A 5 -1.15 6.82 56.32
C PHE A 5 -0.73 7.15 54.86
N TYR A 6 -0.26 6.14 54.11
CA TYR A 6 -0.16 6.22 52.66
C TYR A 6 -1.52 6.05 52.05
N LEU A 7 -2.13 7.10 51.55
CA LEU A 7 -3.25 7.05 50.66
C LEU A 7 -2.77 6.56 49.26
N ILE A 8 -2.96 5.26 48.99
CA ILE A 8 -2.79 4.72 47.67
C ILE A 8 -4.04 5.13 46.87
N PHE A 9 -3.93 6.17 46.04
CA PHE A 9 -4.92 6.42 45.00
C PHE A 9 -4.75 5.35 43.91
N PRO A 10 -5.76 4.52 43.62
CA PRO A 10 -5.70 3.68 42.45
C PRO A 10 -5.69 4.59 41.22
N LEU A 11 -4.60 4.58 40.45
CA LEU A 11 -4.60 5.13 39.11
C LEU A 11 -5.62 4.30 38.31
N LEU A 12 -6.83 4.81 38.17
CA LEU A 12 -7.78 4.30 37.21
C LEU A 12 -7.22 4.61 35.82
N ILE A 13 -6.45 3.68 35.26
CA ILE A 13 -6.13 3.68 33.83
C ILE A 13 -7.45 3.37 33.14
N PHE A 14 -8.17 4.40 32.72
CA PHE A 14 -9.27 4.23 31.78
C PHE A 14 -8.66 3.67 30.50
N ALA A 15 -8.92 2.41 30.20
CA ALA A 15 -8.62 1.87 28.89
C ALA A 15 -9.34 2.75 27.87
N GLN A 16 -8.59 3.39 26.99
CA GLN A 16 -9.16 4.22 25.92
C GLN A 16 -10.11 3.36 25.09
N ASP A 17 -11.32 3.88 24.80
CA ASP A 17 -12.28 3.18 23.95
C ASP A 17 -11.66 2.96 22.57
N PRO A 18 -11.46 1.71 22.13
CA PRO A 18 -10.80 1.43 20.85
C PRO A 18 -11.61 1.83 19.63
N SER A 19 -12.88 2.20 19.80
CA SER A 19 -13.73 2.76 18.73
C SER A 19 -13.63 4.28 18.63
N PHE A 20 -12.94 4.96 19.57
CA PHE A 20 -12.77 6.40 19.57
C PHE A 20 -11.40 6.79 19.01
N HIS A 21 -11.37 7.79 18.15
CA HIS A 21 -10.16 8.45 17.68
C HIS A 21 -10.03 9.83 18.32
N GLU A 22 -8.99 10.05 19.12
CA GLU A 22 -8.64 11.38 19.58
C GLU A 22 -8.05 12.17 18.40
N PRO A 23 -8.61 13.34 18.05
CA PRO A 23 -8.13 14.14 16.93
C PRO A 23 -6.65 14.51 17.08
N TRP A 24 -5.88 14.38 16.00
CA TRP A 24 -4.47 14.76 15.98
C TRP A 24 -4.30 16.29 15.97
N LYS A 25 -3.20 16.75 16.51
CA LYS A 25 -2.90 18.19 16.55
C LYS A 25 -2.60 18.76 15.17
N LEU A 26 -1.97 17.97 14.30
CA LEU A 26 -1.58 18.31 12.93
C LEU A 26 -0.78 19.62 12.84
N GLU A 27 0.10 19.84 13.84
CA GLU A 27 0.87 21.08 13.97
C GLU A 27 1.70 21.34 12.71
N GLY A 28 1.57 22.54 12.13
CA GLY A 28 2.28 22.95 10.92
C GLY A 28 1.84 22.23 9.64
N ALA A 29 0.84 21.33 9.66
CA ALA A 29 0.41 20.59 8.48
C ALA A 29 -0.15 21.52 7.39
N GLY A 30 -0.93 22.52 7.78
CA GLY A 30 -1.48 23.51 6.87
C GLY A 30 -0.40 24.29 6.12
N GLU A 31 0.59 24.81 6.83
CA GLU A 31 1.72 25.55 6.27
C GLU A 31 2.55 24.67 5.33
N ARG A 32 2.78 23.40 5.70
CA ARG A 32 3.50 22.46 4.83
C ARG A 32 2.72 22.18 3.53
N ILE A 33 1.41 22.00 3.61
CA ILE A 33 0.55 21.81 2.43
C ILE A 33 0.62 23.04 1.51
N GLU A 34 0.48 24.25 2.05
CA GLU A 34 0.62 25.48 1.27
C GLU A 34 1.99 25.56 0.57
N LYS A 35 3.05 25.23 1.29
CA LYS A 35 4.42 25.34 0.80
C LYS A 35 4.80 24.28 -0.24
N TYR A 36 4.40 23.01 -0.02
CA TYR A 36 4.91 21.87 -0.78
C TYR A 36 3.89 21.24 -1.74
N ARG A 37 2.58 21.52 -1.56
CA ARG A 37 1.51 20.90 -2.37
C ARG A 37 0.76 21.90 -3.24
N LYS A 38 1.03 23.17 -3.08
CA LYS A 38 0.42 24.24 -3.87
C LYS A 38 1.48 25.09 -4.53
N THR A 39 1.12 25.70 -5.65
CA THR A 39 1.94 26.68 -6.34
C THR A 39 1.07 27.75 -6.96
N ASN A 40 1.64 28.94 -7.12
CA ASN A 40 0.99 30.00 -7.89
C ASN A 40 1.28 29.78 -9.37
N THR A 41 0.24 29.88 -10.19
CA THR A 41 0.39 29.83 -11.64
C THR A 41 -0.26 31.07 -12.28
N ILE A 42 0.37 31.57 -13.35
CA ILE A 42 -0.17 32.64 -14.15
C ILE A 42 -0.76 32.04 -15.42
N LEU A 43 -2.06 32.20 -15.60
CA LEU A 43 -2.76 31.76 -16.79
C LEU A 43 -2.96 32.97 -17.74
N ASN A 44 -2.33 32.92 -18.90
CA ASN A 44 -2.50 33.95 -19.94
C ASN A 44 -3.59 33.50 -20.91
N PHE A 45 -4.62 34.31 -21.05
CA PHE A 45 -5.74 34.04 -21.95
C PHE A 45 -5.75 35.08 -23.09
N ASN A 46 -5.69 34.61 -24.33
CA ASN A 46 -5.94 35.41 -25.49
C ASN A 46 -7.40 35.28 -25.92
N PHE A 47 -8.22 36.24 -25.56
CA PHE A 47 -9.61 36.28 -25.99
C PHE A 47 -9.75 37.07 -27.31
N PRO A 48 -10.62 36.61 -28.23
CA PRO A 48 -11.03 37.45 -29.35
C PRO A 48 -11.61 38.79 -28.84
N THR A 49 -11.38 39.85 -29.60
CA THR A 49 -11.69 41.24 -29.17
C THR A 49 -13.17 41.49 -28.83
N ASP A 50 -14.06 40.72 -29.41
CA ASP A 50 -15.52 40.76 -29.17
C ASP A 50 -15.95 40.17 -27.84
N ILE A 51 -15.17 39.24 -27.23
CA ILE A 51 -15.44 38.64 -25.93
C ILE A 51 -15.04 39.57 -24.76
N LYS A 52 -14.09 40.49 -24.96
CA LYS A 52 -13.62 41.43 -23.91
C LYS A 52 -14.71 42.33 -23.34
N LYS A 53 -15.87 42.46 -23.99
CA LYS A 53 -16.97 43.29 -23.54
C LYS A 53 -18.04 42.54 -22.73
N LYS A 54 -17.93 41.22 -22.56
CA LYS A 54 -18.90 40.42 -21.78
C LYS A 54 -18.26 39.99 -20.47
N ASN A 55 -18.99 40.11 -19.35
CA ASN A 55 -18.56 39.57 -18.05
C ASN A 55 -18.51 38.04 -18.11
N GLY A 56 -17.45 37.50 -18.72
CA GLY A 56 -17.22 36.08 -18.83
C GLY A 56 -16.78 35.49 -17.50
N LYS A 57 -17.31 34.32 -17.14
CA LYS A 57 -16.83 33.52 -16.02
C LYS A 57 -15.87 32.46 -16.54
N LEU A 58 -14.66 32.38 -15.97
CA LEU A 58 -13.71 31.31 -16.23
C LEU A 58 -13.92 30.22 -15.17
N LYS A 59 -14.16 28.98 -15.62
CA LYS A 59 -14.21 27.81 -14.75
C LYS A 59 -12.92 27.00 -14.93
N ILE A 60 -12.09 26.96 -13.89
CA ILE A 60 -10.88 26.13 -13.84
C ILE A 60 -11.22 24.86 -13.07
N LYS A 61 -10.85 23.71 -13.63
CA LYS A 61 -11.01 22.39 -12.99
C LYS A 61 -9.66 21.68 -12.98
N LEU A 62 -9.18 21.27 -11.81
CA LEU A 62 -8.07 20.34 -11.70
C LEU A 62 -8.53 18.98 -12.25
N ILE A 63 -7.82 18.48 -13.27
CA ILE A 63 -8.16 17.20 -13.92
C ILE A 63 -7.43 16.04 -13.22
N ASN A 64 -6.18 16.27 -12.83
CA ASN A 64 -5.36 15.28 -12.13
C ASN A 64 -4.45 15.97 -11.13
N HIS A 65 -4.19 15.32 -10.01
CA HIS A 65 -3.25 15.75 -8.98
C HIS A 65 -1.92 15.02 -9.17
N ASP A 66 -0.80 15.71 -8.97
CA ASP A 66 0.52 15.07 -9.09
C ASP A 66 0.77 14.06 -7.96
N PHE A 67 0.36 14.39 -6.75
CA PHE A 67 0.39 13.44 -5.63
C PHE A 67 -0.51 12.22 -5.93
N LYS A 68 -0.01 11.03 -5.59
CA LYS A 68 -0.67 9.76 -5.88
C LYS A 68 -1.61 9.38 -4.74
N PHE A 69 -2.92 9.57 -4.94
CA PHE A 69 -3.96 9.03 -4.08
C PHE A 69 -4.44 7.72 -4.68
N GLY A 70 -4.19 6.60 -4.00
CA GLY A 70 -4.31 5.27 -4.59
C GLY A 70 -5.21 4.30 -3.85
N VAL A 71 -5.56 3.22 -4.58
CA VAL A 71 -6.23 2.02 -4.05
C VAL A 71 -5.63 0.75 -4.64
N GLY A 72 -5.58 -0.33 -3.86
CA GLY A 72 -5.25 -1.66 -4.33
C GLY A 72 -6.38 -2.28 -5.19
N PHE A 73 -6.06 -2.72 -6.42
CA PHE A 73 -7.01 -3.38 -7.34
C PHE A 73 -7.12 -4.90 -7.12
N THR A 74 -6.63 -5.42 -6.00
CA THR A 74 -6.68 -6.84 -5.69
C THR A 74 -8.10 -7.41 -5.65
N GLN A 75 -9.07 -6.62 -5.20
CA GLN A 75 -10.50 -6.99 -5.12
C GLN A 75 -11.17 -7.01 -6.50
N LEU A 76 -10.80 -6.07 -7.38
CA LEU A 76 -11.39 -5.88 -8.70
C LEU A 76 -11.24 -7.14 -9.56
N ARG A 77 -10.17 -7.91 -9.42
CA ARG A 77 -9.94 -9.18 -10.10
C ARG A 77 -11.05 -10.20 -9.87
N LYS A 78 -11.75 -10.13 -8.75
CA LYS A 78 -12.86 -11.03 -8.38
C LYS A 78 -14.24 -10.49 -8.81
N MET A 79 -14.30 -9.28 -9.35
CA MET A 79 -15.58 -8.65 -9.76
C MET A 79 -15.87 -8.89 -11.24
N ARG A 80 -17.13 -8.88 -11.61
CA ARG A 80 -17.63 -9.10 -12.98
C ARG A 80 -18.85 -8.24 -13.28
N GLY A 81 -19.06 -7.92 -14.57
CA GLY A 81 -20.23 -7.18 -15.04
C GLY A 81 -20.38 -5.83 -14.34
N ASN A 82 -21.62 -5.45 -14.04
CA ASN A 82 -21.94 -4.14 -13.46
C ASN A 82 -21.15 -3.80 -12.18
N MET A 83 -20.76 -4.81 -11.37
CA MET A 83 -19.96 -4.57 -10.18
C MET A 83 -18.53 -4.16 -10.53
N PHE A 84 -17.94 -4.68 -11.60
CA PHE A 84 -16.63 -4.28 -12.08
C PHE A 84 -16.66 -2.81 -12.55
N ASP A 85 -17.66 -2.46 -13.36
CA ASP A 85 -17.80 -1.10 -13.89
C ASP A 85 -18.07 -0.09 -12.77
N LEU A 86 -18.99 -0.40 -11.85
CA LEU A 86 -19.29 0.46 -10.70
C LEU A 86 -18.08 0.65 -9.77
N TYR A 87 -17.25 -0.39 -9.56
CA TYR A 87 -16.03 -0.25 -8.79
C TYR A 87 -15.09 0.79 -9.42
N LEU A 88 -14.91 0.74 -10.73
CA LEU A 88 -14.06 1.67 -11.46
C LEU A 88 -14.62 3.10 -11.47
N GLU A 89 -15.95 3.25 -11.51
CA GLU A 89 -16.61 4.56 -11.36
C GLU A 89 -16.35 5.14 -9.97
N ARG A 90 -16.57 4.37 -8.91
CA ARG A 90 -16.31 4.78 -7.53
C ARG A 90 -14.83 5.12 -7.29
N PHE A 91 -13.92 4.31 -7.85
CA PHE A 91 -12.50 4.62 -7.78
C PHE A 91 -12.19 6.03 -8.33
N LYS A 92 -12.74 6.39 -9.48
CA LYS A 92 -12.46 7.68 -10.14
C LYS A 92 -12.98 8.90 -9.37
N GLU A 93 -13.90 8.72 -8.45
CA GLU A 93 -14.43 9.84 -7.66
C GLU A 93 -13.37 10.44 -6.73
N ALA A 94 -12.38 9.63 -6.27
CA ALA A 94 -11.42 10.06 -5.26
C ALA A 94 -9.95 9.72 -5.57
N PHE A 95 -9.67 8.82 -6.52
CA PHE A 95 -8.33 8.26 -6.71
C PHE A 95 -7.80 8.45 -8.13
N ASN A 96 -6.45 8.57 -8.22
CA ASN A 96 -5.71 8.76 -9.48
C ASN A 96 -4.56 7.77 -9.65
N TYR A 97 -4.45 6.80 -8.74
CA TYR A 97 -3.37 5.81 -8.68
C TYR A 97 -3.89 4.45 -8.25
N ALA A 98 -3.45 3.38 -8.88
CA ALA A 98 -3.89 2.04 -8.51
C ALA A 98 -2.72 1.05 -8.43
N THR A 99 -2.68 0.25 -7.36
CA THR A 99 -1.74 -0.87 -7.22
C THR A 99 -2.38 -2.15 -7.76
N VAL A 100 -1.77 -2.73 -8.78
CA VAL A 100 -2.23 -3.95 -9.43
C VAL A 100 -1.43 -5.14 -8.92
N GLY A 101 -2.10 -6.09 -8.28
CA GLY A 101 -1.49 -7.32 -7.78
C GLY A 101 -1.08 -8.24 -8.93
N MET A 102 0.21 -8.41 -9.15
CA MET A 102 0.83 -9.21 -10.20
C MET A 102 1.68 -10.35 -9.64
N TYR A 103 1.20 -11.00 -8.58
CA TYR A 103 1.91 -12.09 -7.91
C TYR A 103 2.33 -13.18 -8.89
N TRP A 104 3.53 -13.71 -8.77
CA TRP A 104 4.06 -14.70 -9.70
C TRP A 104 3.16 -15.93 -9.85
N VAL A 105 2.56 -16.42 -8.76
CA VAL A 105 1.58 -17.52 -8.81
C VAL A 105 0.39 -17.22 -9.73
N LEU A 106 0.02 -15.97 -9.93
CA LEU A 106 -1.05 -15.54 -10.84
C LEU A 106 -0.57 -15.33 -12.27
N THR A 107 0.70 -14.98 -12.44
CA THR A 107 1.31 -14.63 -13.73
C THR A 107 2.27 -15.71 -14.25
N ASP A 108 2.25 -16.91 -13.64
CA ASP A 108 3.08 -18.04 -14.04
C ASP A 108 2.71 -18.54 -15.46
N GLU A 109 3.69 -18.59 -16.34
CA GLU A 109 3.51 -19.04 -17.74
C GLU A 109 3.16 -20.51 -17.88
N ARG A 110 3.43 -21.31 -16.86
CA ARG A 110 3.13 -22.75 -16.82
C ARG A 110 1.64 -23.04 -16.55
N SER A 111 0.87 -22.03 -16.14
CA SER A 111 -0.56 -22.15 -15.85
C SER A 111 -1.42 -21.51 -16.93
N SER A 112 -2.69 -21.97 -17.05
CA SER A 112 -3.65 -21.33 -17.95
C SER A 112 -4.04 -19.94 -17.41
N ARG A 113 -3.67 -18.88 -18.16
CA ARG A 113 -3.79 -17.50 -17.70
C ARG A 113 -4.79 -16.63 -18.47
N LYS A 114 -5.54 -17.20 -19.42
CA LYS A 114 -6.41 -16.41 -20.32
C LYS A 114 -7.31 -15.38 -19.61
N GLN A 115 -7.86 -15.74 -18.44
CA GLN A 115 -8.72 -14.83 -17.69
C GLN A 115 -7.93 -13.74 -16.96
N ILE A 116 -6.72 -14.08 -16.46
CA ILE A 116 -5.88 -13.14 -15.75
C ILE A 116 -5.22 -12.14 -16.70
N ASP A 117 -4.77 -12.60 -17.86
CA ASP A 117 -4.20 -11.75 -18.89
C ASP A 117 -5.26 -10.76 -19.40
N LYS A 118 -6.48 -11.23 -19.67
CA LYS A 118 -7.61 -10.37 -20.04
C LYS A 118 -7.89 -9.31 -18.95
N TYR A 119 -7.83 -9.68 -17.69
CA TYR A 119 -8.04 -8.75 -16.58
C TYR A 119 -6.98 -7.64 -16.59
N TYR A 120 -5.70 -7.96 -16.76
CA TYR A 120 -4.63 -6.96 -16.82
C TYR A 120 -4.78 -6.05 -18.04
N ASP A 121 -5.10 -6.62 -19.21
CA ASP A 121 -5.36 -5.83 -20.43
C ASP A 121 -6.52 -4.84 -20.23
N ASP A 122 -7.63 -5.30 -19.66
CA ASP A 122 -8.81 -4.47 -19.41
C ASP A 122 -8.49 -3.30 -18.46
N ILE A 123 -7.75 -3.58 -17.37
CA ILE A 123 -7.34 -2.55 -16.41
C ILE A 123 -6.39 -1.55 -17.05
N ILE A 124 -5.37 -2.00 -17.78
CA ILE A 124 -4.39 -1.12 -18.39
C ILE A 124 -5.08 -0.21 -19.41
N LYS A 125 -5.90 -0.76 -20.31
CA LYS A 125 -6.69 0.01 -21.27
C LYS A 125 -7.58 1.04 -20.60
N TRP A 126 -8.26 0.62 -19.53
CA TRP A 126 -9.13 1.52 -18.77
C TRP A 126 -8.31 2.64 -18.10
N SER A 127 -7.17 2.31 -17.52
CA SER A 127 -6.30 3.26 -16.81
C SER A 127 -5.73 4.33 -17.75
N ILE A 128 -5.26 3.93 -18.94
CA ILE A 128 -4.80 4.86 -19.98
C ILE A 128 -5.94 5.82 -20.36
N LYS A 129 -7.12 5.27 -20.68
CA LYS A 129 -8.29 6.06 -21.08
C LYS A 129 -8.72 7.07 -20.02
N ASN A 130 -8.50 6.75 -18.74
CA ASN A 130 -8.96 7.55 -17.61
C ASN A 130 -7.83 8.34 -16.93
N ASN A 131 -6.63 8.31 -17.48
CA ASN A 131 -5.45 8.98 -16.93
C ASN A 131 -5.13 8.56 -15.49
N VAL A 132 -5.26 7.26 -15.18
CA VAL A 132 -4.93 6.64 -13.90
C VAL A 132 -3.54 6.03 -14.00
N ARG A 133 -2.65 6.39 -13.08
CA ARG A 133 -1.30 5.81 -13.01
C ARG A 133 -1.36 4.46 -12.30
N LEU A 134 -0.56 3.49 -12.78
CA LEU A 134 -0.52 2.14 -12.25
C LEU A 134 0.82 1.83 -11.59
N LYS A 135 0.75 1.02 -10.52
CA LYS A 135 1.88 0.36 -9.88
C LYS A 135 1.70 -1.15 -9.97
N GLY A 136 2.71 -1.84 -10.50
CA GLY A 136 2.78 -3.29 -10.47
C GLY A 136 3.32 -3.78 -9.11
N HIS A 137 2.63 -4.74 -8.49
CA HIS A 137 2.94 -5.23 -7.16
C HIS A 137 2.81 -6.75 -7.07
N PRO A 138 3.87 -7.44 -6.70
CA PRO A 138 5.27 -7.08 -6.86
C PRO A 138 5.91 -7.85 -8.03
N LEU A 139 7.14 -7.47 -8.43
CA LEU A 139 7.95 -8.29 -9.34
C LEU A 139 8.39 -9.58 -8.66
N MET A 140 8.75 -9.52 -7.36
CA MET A 140 9.13 -10.67 -6.54
C MET A 140 8.52 -10.58 -5.14
N TRP A 141 8.07 -11.74 -4.64
CA TRP A 141 7.66 -11.93 -3.26
C TRP A 141 7.73 -13.41 -2.88
N HIS A 142 8.42 -13.74 -1.79
CA HIS A 142 8.65 -15.10 -1.34
C HIS A 142 7.37 -15.90 -1.00
N GLU A 143 6.25 -15.21 -0.70
CA GLU A 143 4.96 -15.87 -0.47
C GLU A 143 4.11 -15.98 -1.75
N GLY A 144 4.32 -15.10 -2.72
CA GLY A 144 3.51 -14.99 -3.94
C GLY A 144 4.02 -15.78 -5.14
N MET A 145 4.86 -16.79 -4.95
CA MET A 145 5.46 -17.59 -6.02
C MET A 145 4.79 -18.95 -6.20
N PRO A 146 4.87 -19.57 -7.39
CA PRO A 146 4.38 -20.92 -7.63
C PRO A 146 5.26 -21.97 -6.92
N ASP A 147 4.70 -23.15 -6.63
CA ASP A 147 5.37 -24.20 -5.86
C ASP A 147 6.65 -24.69 -6.51
N TRP A 148 6.71 -24.77 -7.83
CA TRP A 148 7.92 -25.20 -8.54
C TRP A 148 9.10 -24.24 -8.34
N VAL A 149 8.86 -22.96 -8.11
CA VAL A 149 9.86 -21.94 -7.72
C VAL A 149 10.18 -22.06 -6.24
N ARG A 150 9.13 -22.15 -5.41
CA ARG A 150 9.24 -22.22 -3.95
C ARG A 150 10.14 -23.37 -3.48
N TYR A 151 10.05 -24.52 -4.14
CA TYR A 151 10.77 -25.75 -3.78
C TYR A 151 11.87 -26.12 -4.77
N SER A 152 12.37 -25.16 -5.55
CA SER A 152 13.51 -25.38 -6.45
C SER A 152 14.71 -25.94 -5.68
N LYS A 153 15.42 -26.90 -6.33
CA LYS A 153 16.64 -27.48 -5.76
C LYS A 153 17.90 -26.93 -6.41
N ASP A 154 17.76 -26.28 -7.56
CA ASP A 154 18.85 -25.65 -8.29
C ASP A 154 18.73 -24.13 -8.15
N LEU A 155 19.71 -23.50 -7.50
CA LEU A 155 19.67 -22.06 -7.21
C LEU A 155 20.03 -21.21 -8.44
N ASP A 156 20.79 -21.74 -9.39
CA ASP A 156 21.11 -21.05 -10.63
C ASP A 156 19.91 -21.05 -11.56
N GLU A 157 19.18 -22.19 -11.68
CA GLU A 157 17.91 -22.25 -12.40
C GLU A 157 16.85 -21.34 -11.74
N LEU A 158 16.81 -21.31 -10.41
CA LEU A 158 15.92 -20.40 -9.66
C LEU A 158 16.19 -18.94 -10.01
N GLU A 159 17.45 -18.54 -10.03
CA GLU A 159 17.84 -17.16 -10.38
C GLU A 159 17.44 -16.81 -11.82
N VAL A 160 17.71 -17.71 -12.77
CA VAL A 160 17.28 -17.51 -14.17
C VAL A 160 15.77 -17.37 -14.26
N ALA A 161 15.02 -18.20 -13.54
CA ALA A 161 13.57 -18.13 -13.52
C ALA A 161 13.06 -16.81 -12.94
N MET A 162 13.62 -16.34 -11.80
CA MET A 162 13.29 -15.05 -11.20
C MET A 162 13.55 -13.89 -12.16
N LYS A 163 14.74 -13.85 -12.75
CA LYS A 163 15.11 -12.79 -13.70
C LYS A 163 14.24 -12.80 -14.95
N THR A 164 13.90 -13.98 -15.47
CA THR A 164 12.99 -14.14 -16.61
C THR A 164 11.59 -13.61 -16.28
N HIS A 165 11.06 -13.98 -15.11
CA HIS A 165 9.75 -13.51 -14.65
C HIS A 165 9.71 -11.97 -14.51
N MET A 166 10.68 -11.37 -13.83
CA MET A 166 10.74 -9.91 -13.65
C MET A 166 10.85 -9.18 -14.99
N ARG A 167 11.75 -9.62 -15.89
CA ARG A 167 11.90 -9.08 -17.24
C ARG A 167 10.58 -9.12 -18.00
N ARG A 168 9.94 -10.27 -18.01
CA ARG A 168 8.67 -10.49 -18.72
C ARG A 168 7.58 -9.52 -18.25
N LEU A 169 7.41 -9.31 -16.95
CA LEU A 169 6.41 -8.37 -16.44
C LEU A 169 6.70 -6.93 -16.88
N ILE A 170 7.95 -6.50 -16.76
CA ILE A 170 8.36 -5.13 -17.16
C ILE A 170 8.14 -4.89 -18.66
N GLU A 171 8.48 -5.88 -19.51
CA GLU A 171 8.38 -5.78 -20.96
C GLU A 171 6.94 -5.97 -21.48
N THR A 172 6.14 -6.82 -20.83
CA THR A 172 4.75 -7.10 -21.24
C THR A 172 3.83 -5.92 -20.91
N TYR A 173 4.13 -5.19 -19.83
CA TYR A 173 3.28 -4.09 -19.35
C TYR A 173 4.06 -2.76 -19.31
N PRO A 174 4.46 -2.23 -20.49
CA PRO A 174 5.27 -1.02 -20.57
C PRO A 174 4.56 0.22 -20.02
N GLU A 175 3.24 0.23 -19.91
CA GLU A 175 2.44 1.31 -19.36
C GLU A 175 2.53 1.43 -17.84
N ILE A 176 2.95 0.36 -17.16
CA ILE A 176 3.18 0.39 -15.72
C ILE A 176 4.57 1.00 -15.46
N ASN A 177 4.58 2.19 -14.89
CA ASN A 177 5.82 2.92 -14.63
C ASN A 177 6.37 2.69 -13.22
N ASP A 178 5.53 2.39 -12.26
CA ASP A 178 5.93 2.16 -10.86
C ASP A 178 5.90 0.66 -10.55
N TRP A 179 6.96 0.11 -9.95
CA TRP A 179 7.06 -1.31 -9.59
C TRP A 179 7.63 -1.50 -8.19
N ASP A 180 6.95 -2.32 -7.38
CA ASP A 180 7.58 -2.92 -6.20
C ASP A 180 8.48 -4.08 -6.67
N VAL A 181 9.79 -3.92 -6.47
CA VAL A 181 10.77 -4.89 -6.99
C VAL A 181 10.75 -6.17 -6.16
N TYR A 182 10.99 -6.04 -4.86
CA TYR A 182 10.87 -7.14 -3.93
C TYR A 182 9.97 -6.75 -2.77
N ASN A 183 8.87 -7.49 -2.60
CA ASN A 183 7.97 -7.26 -1.47
C ASN A 183 8.49 -7.99 -0.23
N GLU A 184 8.55 -7.27 0.90
CA GLU A 184 8.89 -7.79 2.22
C GLU A 184 10.28 -8.44 2.30
N PRO A 185 11.35 -7.74 1.93
CA PRO A 185 12.68 -8.31 1.79
C PRO A 185 13.26 -8.92 3.08
N VAL A 186 12.84 -8.44 4.25
CA VAL A 186 13.20 -9.01 5.55
C VAL A 186 12.38 -10.26 5.90
N GLY A 187 11.20 -10.42 5.24
CA GLY A 187 10.24 -11.49 5.51
C GLY A 187 10.81 -12.90 5.46
N PRO A 188 11.58 -13.29 4.44
CA PRO A 188 12.03 -14.68 4.26
C PRO A 188 12.67 -15.33 5.50
N PHE A 189 13.28 -14.53 6.37
CA PHE A 189 13.97 -15.03 7.57
C PHE A 189 13.15 -14.90 8.86
N LYS A 190 11.87 -14.50 8.79
CA LYS A 190 11.01 -14.44 9.98
C LYS A 190 10.51 -15.84 10.34
N PRO A 191 10.44 -16.21 11.64
CA PRO A 191 10.11 -17.57 12.08
C PRO A 191 8.74 -18.09 11.65
N HIS A 192 7.79 -17.18 11.35
CA HIS A 192 6.43 -17.54 10.95
C HIS A 192 6.26 -17.70 9.44
N ILE A 193 7.30 -17.39 8.65
CA ILE A 193 7.25 -17.50 7.20
C ILE A 193 7.69 -18.91 6.79
N PRO A 194 6.89 -19.61 5.97
CA PRO A 194 7.25 -20.94 5.48
C PRO A 194 8.53 -20.90 4.66
N TYR A 195 9.25 -22.02 4.68
CA TYR A 195 10.43 -22.22 3.84
C TYR A 195 10.15 -21.97 2.37
N SER A 196 11.12 -21.33 1.71
CA SER A 196 11.19 -21.25 0.25
C SER A 196 12.66 -21.26 -0.20
N ALA A 197 12.92 -21.74 -1.42
CA ALA A 197 14.26 -21.76 -2.02
C ALA A 197 14.88 -20.35 -2.16
N ILE A 198 14.07 -19.29 -2.04
CA ILE A 198 14.56 -17.90 -1.98
C ILE A 198 15.47 -17.68 -0.76
N GLN A 199 15.17 -18.30 0.39
CA GLN A 199 16.04 -18.21 1.57
C GLN A 199 17.43 -18.77 1.28
N ASP A 200 17.50 -19.93 0.63
CA ASP A 200 18.75 -20.56 0.22
C ASP A 200 19.48 -19.73 -0.84
N TRP A 201 18.74 -19.18 -1.80
CA TRP A 201 19.31 -18.30 -2.82
C TRP A 201 19.88 -17.01 -2.20
N ILE A 202 19.18 -16.39 -1.25
CA ILE A 202 19.69 -15.22 -0.53
C ILE A 202 20.99 -15.57 0.21
N ASN A 203 21.02 -16.71 0.90
CA ASN A 203 22.24 -17.19 1.58
C ASN A 203 23.39 -17.47 0.59
N TYR A 204 23.08 -18.10 -0.55
CA TYR A 204 24.04 -18.37 -1.63
C TYR A 204 24.65 -17.07 -2.20
N LYS A 205 23.87 -15.99 -2.27
CA LYS A 205 24.34 -14.65 -2.68
C LYS A 205 25.13 -13.90 -1.60
N GLY A 206 25.38 -14.51 -0.44
CA GLY A 206 26.12 -13.89 0.66
C GLY A 206 25.25 -13.03 1.60
N GLY A 207 23.94 -13.25 1.59
CA GLY A 207 22.99 -12.59 2.47
C GLY A 207 22.05 -11.63 1.76
N ILE A 208 21.17 -11.01 2.55
CA ILE A 208 20.06 -10.21 2.01
C ILE A 208 20.53 -8.96 1.24
N TYR A 209 21.58 -8.30 1.71
CA TYR A 209 22.05 -7.06 1.08
C TYR A 209 22.57 -7.27 -0.34
N PRO A 210 23.54 -8.18 -0.61
CA PRO A 210 24.00 -8.42 -1.97
C PRO A 210 22.91 -9.03 -2.85
N ALA A 211 22.06 -9.91 -2.31
CA ALA A 211 20.96 -10.50 -3.06
C ALA A 211 19.97 -9.43 -3.58
N MET A 212 19.58 -8.51 -2.72
CA MET A 212 18.65 -7.43 -3.11
C MET A 212 19.32 -6.45 -4.10
N VAL A 213 20.59 -6.11 -3.89
CA VAL A 213 21.33 -5.27 -4.85
C VAL A 213 21.34 -5.90 -6.24
N GLU A 214 21.59 -7.20 -6.33
CA GLU A 214 21.59 -7.92 -7.61
C GLU A 214 20.22 -7.85 -8.31
N ILE A 215 19.13 -8.05 -7.58
CA ILE A 215 17.77 -7.92 -8.12
C ILE A 215 17.54 -6.50 -8.67
N TYR A 216 17.90 -5.46 -7.91
CA TYR A 216 17.72 -4.07 -8.34
C TYR A 216 18.58 -3.71 -9.54
N GLN A 217 19.84 -4.15 -9.58
CA GLN A 217 20.71 -3.97 -10.74
C GLN A 217 20.12 -4.65 -11.97
N PHE A 218 19.57 -5.85 -11.80
CA PHE A 218 18.94 -6.57 -12.90
C PHE A 218 17.73 -5.80 -13.46
N VAL A 219 16.76 -5.40 -12.64
CA VAL A 219 15.58 -4.69 -13.15
C VAL A 219 15.94 -3.35 -13.79
N ASN A 220 16.94 -2.65 -13.25
CA ASN A 220 17.47 -1.43 -13.86
C ASN A 220 18.13 -1.68 -15.23
N SER A 221 18.76 -2.84 -15.41
CA SER A 221 19.32 -3.24 -16.73
C SER A 221 18.23 -3.56 -17.74
N VAL A 222 17.05 -4.00 -17.28
CA VAL A 222 15.89 -4.26 -18.15
C VAL A 222 15.25 -2.95 -18.62
N ASN A 223 15.00 -2.05 -17.68
CA ASN A 223 14.44 -0.73 -18.02
C ASN A 223 14.81 0.32 -16.94
N PRO A 224 15.79 1.20 -17.19
CA PRO A 224 16.23 2.18 -16.22
C PRO A 224 15.25 3.35 -16.01
N ASP A 225 14.27 3.53 -16.89
CA ASP A 225 13.32 4.65 -16.86
C ASP A 225 12.10 4.38 -15.96
N LYS A 226 11.99 3.17 -15.41
CA LYS A 226 10.92 2.82 -14.47
C LYS A 226 11.23 3.30 -13.05
N ASN A 227 10.17 3.55 -12.29
CA ASN A 227 10.24 3.88 -10.86
C ASN A 227 10.21 2.59 -10.05
N TYR A 228 11.33 2.21 -9.50
CA TYR A 228 11.44 1.03 -8.66
C TYR A 228 11.33 1.38 -7.18
N SER A 229 10.59 0.59 -6.42
CA SER A 229 10.39 0.76 -4.98
C SER A 229 10.63 -0.54 -4.22
N ASN A 230 11.01 -0.38 -2.96
CA ASN A 230 11.01 -1.43 -1.96
C ASN A 230 9.72 -1.32 -1.14
N ASN A 231 9.16 -2.41 -0.60
CA ASN A 231 7.92 -2.40 0.15
C ASN A 231 7.97 -3.37 1.33
N HIS A 232 7.50 -2.94 2.53
CA HIS A 232 7.53 -3.79 3.72
C HIS A 232 6.41 -3.45 4.69
N TYR A 233 5.90 -4.47 5.42
CA TYR A 233 4.80 -4.32 6.38
C TYR A 233 5.23 -3.70 7.70
N HIS A 234 6.50 -3.83 8.10
CA HIS A 234 7.01 -3.33 9.37
C HIS A 234 8.15 -2.33 9.13
N ALA A 235 7.78 -1.09 8.86
CA ALA A 235 8.73 -0.02 8.56
C ALA A 235 9.71 0.27 9.72
N LYS A 236 9.35 -0.04 10.98
CA LYS A 236 10.24 0.06 12.14
C LYS A 236 11.22 -1.10 12.30
N ASP A 237 11.20 -2.10 11.41
CA ASP A 237 12.21 -3.17 11.42
C ASP A 237 13.57 -2.58 11.05
N PRO A 238 14.59 -2.67 11.95
CA PRO A 238 15.90 -2.09 11.68
C PRO A 238 16.57 -2.65 10.42
N GLU A 239 16.30 -3.91 10.06
CA GLU A 239 16.85 -4.51 8.86
C GLU A 239 16.24 -3.90 7.60
N TYR A 240 14.96 -3.49 7.63
CA TYR A 240 14.35 -2.81 6.50
C TYR A 240 14.99 -1.43 6.26
N PHE A 241 15.26 -0.68 7.33
CA PHE A 241 16.00 0.58 7.22
C PHE A 241 17.39 0.36 6.61
N LYS A 242 18.18 -0.60 7.15
CA LYS A 242 19.54 -0.90 6.68
C LYS A 242 19.57 -1.34 5.21
N ILE A 243 18.57 -2.10 4.75
CA ILE A 243 18.46 -2.50 3.33
C ILE A 243 18.33 -1.23 2.46
N ASN A 244 17.44 -0.30 2.81
CA ASN A 244 17.24 0.93 2.05
C ASN A 244 18.47 1.85 2.12
N GLU A 245 19.10 1.98 3.28
CA GLU A 245 20.37 2.69 3.45
C GLU A 245 21.47 2.10 2.55
N TYR A 246 21.58 0.77 2.53
CA TYR A 246 22.55 0.07 1.68
C TYR A 246 22.32 0.32 0.19
N TYR A 247 21.06 0.41 -0.25
CA TYR A 247 20.72 0.77 -1.63
C TYR A 247 21.20 2.19 -1.96
N VAL A 248 21.03 3.14 -1.05
CA VAL A 248 21.56 4.51 -1.20
C VAL A 248 23.08 4.50 -1.29
N GLN A 249 23.77 3.79 -0.39
CA GLN A 249 25.24 3.65 -0.37
C GLN A 249 25.78 3.02 -1.67
N LYS A 250 25.04 2.09 -2.27
CA LYS A 250 25.39 1.46 -3.56
C LYS A 250 24.95 2.29 -4.77
N ASN A 251 24.40 3.47 -4.56
CA ASN A 251 23.89 4.36 -5.61
C ASN A 251 22.95 3.64 -6.58
N LEU A 252 22.08 2.77 -6.06
CA LEU A 252 21.09 2.08 -6.88
C LEU A 252 20.03 3.07 -7.37
N ASN A 253 19.57 2.85 -8.60
CA ASN A 253 18.43 3.58 -9.14
C ASN A 253 17.13 2.97 -8.57
N PHE A 254 16.69 3.46 -7.40
CA PHE A 254 15.36 3.25 -6.86
C PHE A 254 14.76 4.58 -6.43
N SER A 255 13.46 4.72 -6.61
CA SER A 255 12.76 6.00 -6.50
C SER A 255 12.09 6.21 -5.15
N SER A 256 11.67 5.12 -4.50
CA SER A 256 10.84 5.25 -3.29
C SER A 256 10.92 4.05 -2.35
N ILE A 257 10.59 4.32 -1.11
CA ILE A 257 10.53 3.37 0.01
C ILE A 257 9.05 3.21 0.39
N GLY A 258 8.54 1.98 0.29
CA GLY A 258 7.16 1.64 0.58
C GLY A 258 6.95 1.15 2.01
N MET A 259 5.89 1.63 2.64
CA MET A 259 5.44 1.26 3.98
C MET A 259 3.98 0.82 3.89
N GLN A 260 3.67 -0.45 4.21
CA GLN A 260 2.32 -0.98 4.02
C GLN A 260 1.27 -0.31 4.93
N ALA A 261 1.55 -0.15 6.22
CA ALA A 261 0.68 0.50 7.21
C ALA A 261 -0.70 -0.18 7.38
N HIS A 262 -0.70 -1.51 7.60
CA HIS A 262 -1.91 -2.25 7.96
C HIS A 262 -2.23 -2.11 9.45
N MET A 263 -3.38 -1.51 9.78
CA MET A 263 -3.84 -1.25 11.14
C MET A 263 -5.13 -2.01 11.44
N GLN A 264 -5.00 -3.29 11.78
CA GLN A 264 -6.11 -4.25 11.96
C GLN A 264 -6.30 -4.69 13.41
N SER A 265 -5.37 -4.34 14.30
CA SER A 265 -5.45 -4.55 15.74
C SER A 265 -5.12 -3.27 16.50
N ASN A 266 -5.53 -3.17 17.75
CA ASN A 266 -5.35 -1.96 18.55
C ASN A 266 -3.87 -1.63 18.80
N ASP A 267 -3.01 -2.64 18.89
CA ASP A 267 -1.57 -2.50 19.10
C ASP A 267 -0.80 -2.05 17.85
N ASN A 268 -1.41 -2.06 16.66
CA ASN A 268 -0.79 -1.58 15.43
C ASN A 268 -1.44 -0.34 14.81
N VAL A 269 -2.43 0.26 15.48
CA VAL A 269 -2.94 1.60 15.12
C VAL A 269 -1.90 2.64 15.55
N MET A 270 -1.37 3.36 14.59
CA MET A 270 -0.30 4.34 14.83
C MET A 270 -0.86 5.66 15.36
N THR A 271 -0.15 6.27 16.32
CA THR A 271 -0.40 7.65 16.76
C THR A 271 0.18 8.66 15.77
N GLU A 272 -0.18 9.95 15.93
CA GLU A 272 0.37 11.06 15.12
C GLU A 272 1.90 11.07 15.14
N SER A 273 2.51 10.99 16.34
CA SER A 273 3.95 10.98 16.50
C SER A 273 4.61 9.76 15.85
N GLN A 274 4.00 8.57 15.99
CA GLN A 274 4.53 7.36 15.39
C GLN A 274 4.54 7.41 13.85
N VAL A 275 3.52 8.01 13.25
CA VAL A 275 3.48 8.21 11.78
C VAL A 275 4.52 9.24 11.36
N TRP A 276 4.62 10.36 12.09
CA TRP A 276 5.60 11.40 11.80
C TRP A 276 7.04 10.89 11.92
N ASP A 277 7.38 10.28 13.06
CA ASP A 277 8.72 9.75 13.32
C ASP A 277 9.11 8.69 12.26
N GLN A 278 8.17 7.83 11.86
CA GLN A 278 8.41 6.84 10.83
C GLN A 278 8.72 7.49 9.46
N ILE A 279 8.10 8.61 9.12
CA ILE A 279 8.40 9.35 7.89
C ILE A 279 9.79 10.00 8.01
N GLU A 280 10.07 10.68 9.11
CA GLU A 280 11.35 11.38 9.33
C GLU A 280 12.54 10.41 9.35
N ASP A 281 12.37 9.22 9.98
CA ASP A 281 13.41 8.19 10.02
C ASP A 281 13.89 7.78 8.61
N TYR A 282 12.99 7.74 7.63
CA TYR A 282 13.34 7.36 6.26
C TYR A 282 13.59 8.55 5.32
N ALA A 283 13.12 9.75 5.68
CA ALA A 283 13.32 10.95 4.86
C ALA A 283 14.82 11.33 4.74
N VAL A 284 15.63 10.98 5.75
CA VAL A 284 17.08 11.19 5.76
C VAL A 284 17.79 10.46 4.61
N LEU A 285 17.18 9.42 4.05
CA LEU A 285 17.72 8.66 2.92
C LEU A 285 17.54 9.39 1.57
N GLY A 286 16.83 10.53 1.53
CA GLY A 286 16.64 11.34 0.34
C GLY A 286 15.81 10.70 -0.76
N LYS A 287 14.99 9.69 -0.41
CA LYS A 287 14.07 9.01 -1.33
C LYS A 287 12.63 9.35 -1.01
N ASN A 288 11.76 9.22 -2.02
CA ASN A 288 10.33 9.36 -1.80
C ASN A 288 9.81 8.26 -0.86
N ILE A 289 8.86 8.61 -0.02
CA ILE A 289 8.16 7.67 0.85
C ILE A 289 6.76 7.43 0.28
N GLN A 290 6.32 6.18 0.31
CA GLN A 290 5.00 5.77 -0.13
C GLN A 290 4.31 4.98 0.99
N PHE A 291 3.12 5.37 1.39
CA PHE A 291 2.22 4.52 2.15
C PHE A 291 1.45 3.65 1.16
N THR A 292 1.71 2.34 1.15
CA THR A 292 1.40 1.47 -0.01
C THR A 292 0.16 0.61 0.16
N GLU A 293 -0.26 0.29 1.40
CA GLU A 293 -1.30 -0.72 1.65
C GLU A 293 -2.12 -0.39 2.90
N ILE A 294 -2.45 0.89 3.10
CA ILE A 294 -3.13 1.33 4.30
C ILE A 294 -4.43 0.54 4.50
N THR A 295 -4.60 0.01 5.69
CA THR A 295 -5.84 -0.61 6.12
C THR A 295 -6.19 -0.08 7.51
N VAL A 296 -7.29 0.65 7.61
CA VAL A 296 -7.93 1.02 8.87
C VAL A 296 -9.32 0.40 8.84
N THR A 297 -9.66 -0.43 9.83
CA THR A 297 -10.90 -1.18 9.80
C THR A 297 -12.07 -0.41 10.42
N SER A 298 -13.25 -0.52 9.81
CA SER A 298 -14.54 -0.11 10.39
C SER A 298 -15.27 -1.27 11.07
N SER A 299 -14.62 -2.41 11.24
CA SER A 299 -15.06 -3.49 12.11
C SER A 299 -14.38 -3.40 13.47
N LYS A 300 -14.91 -4.11 14.46
CA LYS A 300 -14.22 -4.29 15.74
C LYS A 300 -12.79 -4.79 15.50
N ARG A 301 -11.81 -4.09 16.05
CA ARG A 301 -10.40 -4.49 15.98
C ARG A 301 -10.07 -5.53 17.05
N PHE A 302 -9.06 -6.34 16.76
CA PHE A 302 -8.48 -7.24 17.75
C PHE A 302 -7.65 -6.44 18.76
N ASN A 303 -7.55 -6.95 19.99
CA ASN A 303 -6.75 -6.28 21.01
C ASN A 303 -5.27 -6.24 20.64
N ASN A 304 -4.78 -7.33 20.04
CA ASN A 304 -3.38 -7.50 19.65
C ASN A 304 -3.27 -8.41 18.42
N TRP A 305 -2.06 -8.51 17.89
CA TRP A 305 -1.75 -9.32 16.72
C TRP A 305 -2.00 -10.82 16.92
N LYS A 306 -1.83 -11.35 18.13
CA LYS A 306 -2.10 -12.77 18.42
C LYS A 306 -3.58 -13.10 18.24
N ASP A 307 -4.46 -12.30 18.81
CA ASP A 307 -5.93 -12.51 18.68
C ASP A 307 -6.33 -12.43 17.19
N HIS A 308 -5.68 -11.53 16.41
CA HIS A 308 -5.89 -11.45 14.97
C HIS A 308 -5.45 -12.72 14.24
N GLN A 309 -4.30 -13.30 14.57
CA GLN A 309 -3.82 -14.55 13.96
C GLN A 309 -4.77 -15.73 14.27
N GLU A 310 -5.29 -15.82 15.48
CA GLU A 310 -6.27 -16.83 15.87
C GLU A 310 -7.57 -16.72 15.05
N PHE A 311 -8.04 -15.47 14.81
CA PHE A 311 -9.17 -15.24 13.92
C PHE A 311 -8.88 -15.68 12.49
N LEU A 312 -7.72 -15.33 11.94
CA LEU A 312 -7.34 -15.70 10.58
C LEU A 312 -7.30 -17.22 10.41
N ALA A 313 -6.75 -17.96 11.36
CA ALA A 313 -6.73 -19.43 11.33
C ALA A 313 -8.14 -20.02 11.29
N LYS A 314 -9.06 -19.52 12.12
CA LYS A 314 -10.47 -19.93 12.14
C LYS A 314 -11.19 -19.57 10.85
N ARG A 315 -10.90 -18.39 10.30
CA ARG A 315 -11.46 -17.92 9.03
C ARG A 315 -11.03 -18.81 7.88
N ASP A 316 -9.75 -19.16 7.81
CA ASP A 316 -9.22 -20.02 6.75
C ASP A 316 -9.81 -21.43 6.82
N GLU A 317 -10.05 -21.97 8.01
CA GLU A 317 -10.79 -23.22 8.20
C GLU A 317 -12.24 -23.10 7.72
N SER A 318 -12.91 -22.01 8.08
CA SER A 318 -14.29 -21.73 7.65
C SER A 318 -14.41 -21.64 6.13
N LEU A 319 -13.47 -20.94 5.46
CA LEU A 319 -13.43 -20.82 4.01
C LEU A 319 -13.17 -22.16 3.32
N ARG A 320 -12.29 -23.01 3.87
CA ARG A 320 -12.09 -24.39 3.36
C ARG A 320 -13.39 -25.24 3.43
N ASN A 321 -14.23 -24.95 4.39
CA ASN A 321 -15.54 -25.55 4.57
C ASN A 321 -16.67 -24.83 3.79
N GLY A 322 -16.34 -23.89 2.88
CA GLY A 322 -17.27 -23.17 2.05
C GLY A 322 -18.13 -22.12 2.78
N LYS A 323 -17.70 -21.68 3.99
CA LYS A 323 -18.42 -20.69 4.78
C LYS A 323 -17.64 -19.39 4.85
N GLU A 324 -18.27 -18.26 4.50
CA GLU A 324 -17.70 -16.94 4.77
C GLU A 324 -17.66 -16.65 6.27
N MET A 325 -16.56 -16.05 6.71
CA MET A 325 -16.37 -15.57 8.07
C MET A 325 -15.72 -14.18 8.00
N ASP A 326 -16.53 -13.17 7.67
CA ASP A 326 -16.11 -11.78 7.58
C ASP A 326 -16.63 -10.98 8.78
N LEU A 327 -15.83 -9.99 9.21
CA LEU A 327 -16.24 -9.05 10.25
C LEU A 327 -17.04 -7.90 9.63
N PRO A 328 -18.26 -7.61 10.14
CA PRO A 328 -19.07 -6.52 9.59
C PRO A 328 -18.52 -5.14 10.00
N SER A 329 -18.85 -4.13 9.20
CA SER A 329 -18.72 -2.73 9.60
C SER A 329 -19.67 -2.39 10.74
N LEU A 330 -19.22 -1.59 11.70
CA LEU A 330 -19.99 -1.14 12.85
C LEU A 330 -19.95 0.39 12.92
N PRO A 331 -21.07 1.08 13.22
CA PRO A 331 -21.17 2.53 13.17
C PRO A 331 -20.10 3.29 13.96
N GLU A 332 -19.78 2.84 15.17
CA GLU A 332 -18.77 3.43 16.04
C GLU A 332 -17.35 3.28 15.46
N TYR A 333 -17.05 2.17 14.79
CA TYR A 333 -15.76 1.96 14.12
C TYR A 333 -15.70 2.64 12.75
N GLU A 334 -16.83 2.93 12.10
CA GLU A 334 -16.85 3.80 10.91
C GLU A 334 -16.51 5.24 11.28
N ASP A 335 -17.01 5.75 12.41
CA ASP A 335 -16.64 7.07 12.91
C ASP A 335 -15.15 7.13 13.24
N PHE A 336 -14.60 6.09 13.84
CA PHE A 336 -13.16 5.97 14.03
C PHE A 336 -12.41 5.96 12.69
N GLN A 337 -12.79 5.11 11.74
CA GLN A 337 -12.14 5.00 10.43
C GLN A 337 -12.10 6.36 9.73
N ALA A 338 -13.24 7.05 9.68
CA ALA A 338 -13.36 8.35 9.00
C ALA A 338 -12.50 9.43 9.66
N SER A 339 -12.56 9.56 11.00
CA SER A 339 -11.80 10.58 11.72
C SER A 339 -10.30 10.31 11.70
N TYR A 340 -9.89 9.06 11.89
CA TYR A 340 -8.50 8.65 11.82
C TYR A 340 -7.90 8.86 10.42
N LEU A 341 -8.59 8.43 9.37
CA LEU A 341 -8.12 8.61 7.99
C LEU A 341 -7.99 10.09 7.61
N LYS A 342 -8.92 10.93 8.03
CA LYS A 342 -8.83 12.38 7.81
C LYS A 342 -7.51 12.94 8.37
N ASP A 343 -7.19 12.60 9.61
CA ASP A 343 -6.00 13.11 10.28
C ASP A 343 -4.73 12.49 9.68
N PHE A 344 -4.73 11.17 9.45
CA PHE A 344 -3.63 10.45 8.82
C PHE A 344 -3.30 11.01 7.42
N TYR A 345 -4.30 11.16 6.56
CA TYR A 345 -4.09 11.70 5.21
C TYR A 345 -3.60 13.15 5.26
N THR A 346 -4.12 13.97 6.17
CA THR A 346 -3.67 15.36 6.32
C THR A 346 -2.20 15.43 6.73
N LEU A 347 -1.79 14.66 7.75
CA LEU A 347 -0.42 14.61 8.22
C LEU A 347 0.53 14.15 7.14
N VAL A 348 0.26 12.98 6.57
CA VAL A 348 1.10 12.31 5.57
C VAL A 348 1.19 13.13 4.27
N PHE A 349 0.08 13.67 3.79
CA PHE A 349 0.06 14.56 2.63
C PHE A 349 0.85 15.84 2.84
N SER A 350 0.92 16.34 4.08
CA SER A 350 1.68 17.56 4.38
C SER A 350 3.19 17.38 4.25
N HIS A 351 3.72 16.14 4.39
CA HIS A 351 5.16 15.89 4.44
C HIS A 351 5.81 15.88 3.04
N PRO A 352 6.87 16.69 2.79
CA PRO A 352 7.46 16.85 1.45
C PRO A 352 8.04 15.56 0.86
N SER A 353 8.58 14.67 1.69
CA SER A 353 9.17 13.39 1.25
C SER A 353 8.12 12.34 0.86
N VAL A 354 6.83 12.53 1.21
CA VAL A 354 5.79 11.57 0.85
C VAL A 354 5.25 11.85 -0.56
N SER A 355 5.16 10.82 -1.38
CA SER A 355 4.72 10.93 -2.79
C SER A 355 3.42 10.18 -3.10
N SER A 356 3.00 9.26 -2.23
CA SER A 356 1.73 8.53 -2.41
C SER A 356 1.14 8.04 -1.10
N ILE A 357 -0.19 7.91 -1.11
CA ILE A 357 -1.00 7.25 -0.08
C ILE A 357 -1.93 6.29 -0.80
N THR A 358 -1.81 4.98 -0.54
CA THR A 358 -2.62 3.94 -1.18
C THR A 358 -3.38 3.15 -0.13
N PHE A 359 -4.70 3.16 -0.22
CA PHE A 359 -5.58 2.35 0.61
C PHE A 359 -5.69 0.94 0.03
N TRP A 360 -5.68 -0.12 0.89
CA TRP A 360 -5.57 -1.48 0.35
C TRP A 360 -6.87 -2.02 -0.23
N ASN A 361 -8.00 -1.71 0.39
CA ASN A 361 -9.31 -2.19 -0.05
C ASN A 361 -10.25 -1.02 -0.34
N LEU A 362 -10.81 -0.92 -1.54
CA LEU A 362 -11.84 0.08 -1.83
C LEU A 362 -13.17 -0.27 -1.16
N THR A 363 -13.52 -1.54 -1.08
CA THR A 363 -14.81 -2.02 -0.57
C THR A 363 -14.64 -3.17 0.42
N ASP A 364 -15.66 -3.41 1.23
CA ASP A 364 -15.72 -4.60 2.10
C ASP A 364 -15.98 -5.89 1.32
N LYS A 365 -16.40 -5.81 0.06
CA LYS A 365 -16.59 -6.99 -0.78
C LYS A 365 -15.25 -7.63 -1.13
N ASN A 366 -15.07 -8.88 -0.73
CA ASN A 366 -13.81 -9.60 -0.89
C ASN A 366 -12.61 -8.89 -0.22
N ALA A 367 -12.87 -8.18 0.89
CA ALA A 367 -11.82 -7.48 1.62
C ALA A 367 -10.73 -8.45 2.09
N TRP A 368 -9.50 -8.01 2.00
CA TRP A 368 -8.35 -8.77 2.45
C TRP A 368 -8.49 -9.14 3.93
N ARG A 369 -8.27 -10.40 4.25
CA ARG A 369 -8.41 -10.98 5.61
C ARG A 369 -9.81 -10.89 6.22
N GLY A 370 -10.87 -10.60 5.43
CA GLY A 370 -12.25 -10.60 5.89
C GLY A 370 -12.63 -9.49 6.86
N HIS A 371 -11.87 -8.42 6.92
CA HIS A 371 -12.22 -7.23 7.70
C HIS A 371 -13.09 -6.27 6.88
N ALA A 372 -13.94 -5.50 7.56
CA ALA A 372 -14.57 -4.32 6.97
C ALA A 372 -13.51 -3.20 6.83
N GLY A 373 -12.51 -3.45 5.98
CA GLY A 373 -11.37 -2.57 5.74
C GLY A 373 -11.49 -1.76 4.45
N GLY A 374 -12.68 -1.68 3.85
CA GLY A 374 -12.97 -0.84 2.69
C GLY A 374 -13.47 0.55 3.08
N LEU A 375 -13.44 1.48 2.13
CA LEU A 375 -14.06 2.81 2.21
C LEU A 375 -15.54 2.76 1.76
N LEU A 376 -15.91 1.67 1.06
CA LEU A 376 -17.26 1.39 0.59
C LEU A 376 -17.77 0.09 1.20
N TYR A 377 -19.09 0.00 1.35
CA TYR A 377 -19.76 -1.26 1.72
C TYR A 377 -19.64 -2.33 0.62
N LYS A 378 -20.15 -3.54 0.88
CA LYS A 378 -20.11 -4.67 -0.08
C LYS A 378 -20.88 -4.39 -1.38
N ASP A 379 -21.85 -3.48 -1.37
CA ASP A 379 -22.65 -3.03 -2.52
C ASP A 379 -22.05 -1.82 -3.26
N LEU A 380 -20.87 -1.36 -2.83
CA LEU A 380 -20.16 -0.18 -3.33
C LEU A 380 -20.82 1.16 -2.99
N SER A 381 -21.76 1.20 -2.06
CA SER A 381 -22.21 2.45 -1.47
C SER A 381 -21.14 3.01 -0.49
N PRO A 382 -20.96 4.35 -0.40
CA PRO A 382 -19.91 4.95 0.42
C PRO A 382 -20.19 4.81 1.92
N LYS A 383 -19.14 4.60 2.71
CA LYS A 383 -19.12 4.78 4.16
C LYS A 383 -18.88 6.24 4.52
N LYS A 384 -18.74 6.55 5.81
CA LYS A 384 -18.41 7.89 6.31
C LYS A 384 -16.97 8.33 5.99
N SER A 385 -16.07 7.38 5.77
CA SER A 385 -14.62 7.58 5.51
C SER A 385 -14.28 8.07 4.12
#